data_0b40f9f3b3070462644dda7aae015541
#
_entry.id   0b40f9f3b3070462644dda7aae015541
#
_cell.length_a   1.000
_cell.length_b   1.000
_cell.length_c   1.000
_cell.angle_alpha   90.00
_cell.angle_beta   90.00
_cell.angle_gamma   90.00
#
_symmetry.space_group_name_H-M   'P 1'
#
loop_
_entity.id
_entity.type
_entity.pdbx_description
1 polymer ?
#
loop_
_entity_poly.entity_id
_entity_poly.type
_entity_poly.pdbx_seq_one_letter_code
_entity_poly.pdbx_strand_id
1 'polypeptide(L)'
;MHIVVVGLSHRTAPVEVREKLSIPDQSITESLKALKAFSDVLEVSILSTCNRLEIYALVKDKNTGISSIKEFISEYSGIIFEDLNPHLFCFRQEEAVLHLMKVSAGLDSLVLGEGQILSQVKKMMRLGQENQSTGPILNRLLTQSVSTGKKVRSETSLGTGAVSISSAAVELAQLKIGQEKGFDTLVSLESEKVLVVGAGRMSRLLITHLKSKGCNKLILVNRNIDRALNLALDFPDLEIICKGLNELDENISLSSLVFTSTASEEPIIDFAKIEKLNLSSQLKFIDIGVPRNISNDVKQHQFVQSFDVDDLQEVVSRNQEFRQKIAKEAESLVEEERIIFLEWWASLEAVPVINKLRSDLELIRKEELQKALSRMGPDFSARERKVVEALTKGIINKILHTPVTKLRSPQSREERQASLKIVEKLFSLVDEDKNS
;
A
#
# COMPACT_ATOMS: atom_id res chain seq x y z
N MET A 1 14.43 -14.43 10.60
CA MET A 1 13.93 -13.32 9.78
C MET A 1 12.41 -13.30 9.85
N HIS A 2 11.81 -12.11 10.02
CA HIS A 2 10.38 -11.96 10.22
C HIS A 2 9.83 -10.84 9.35
N ILE A 3 8.71 -11.09 8.66
CA ILE A 3 7.95 -10.01 8.01
C ILE A 3 7.13 -9.32 9.08
N VAL A 4 7.19 -8.00 9.11
CA VAL A 4 6.40 -7.17 10.02
C VAL A 4 5.81 -5.98 9.25
N VAL A 5 4.70 -5.47 9.72
CA VAL A 5 4.18 -4.16 9.35
C VAL A 5 3.86 -3.38 10.61
N VAL A 6 4.31 -2.14 10.63
CA VAL A 6 3.94 -1.16 11.65
C VAL A 6 3.32 0.02 10.92
N GLY A 7 2.17 0.46 11.38
CA GLY A 7 1.50 1.55 10.70
C GLY A 7 0.25 2.03 11.44
N LEU A 8 -0.41 2.98 10.81
CA LEU A 8 -1.72 3.47 11.19
C LEU A 8 -2.60 3.69 9.95
N SER A 9 -3.89 3.70 10.17
CA SER A 9 -4.86 3.94 9.11
C SER A 9 -6.05 4.77 9.63
N HIS A 10 -6.97 5.10 8.73
CA HIS A 10 -8.24 5.74 9.09
C HIS A 10 -9.05 4.97 10.15
N ARG A 11 -8.74 3.69 10.40
CA ARG A 11 -9.39 2.86 11.44
C ARG A 11 -8.77 3.06 12.82
N THR A 12 -7.51 3.45 12.90
CA THR A 12 -6.75 3.50 14.16
C THR A 12 -6.37 4.92 14.57
N ALA A 13 -6.38 5.86 13.62
CA ALA A 13 -5.96 7.24 13.86
C ALA A 13 -6.87 8.24 13.15
N PRO A 14 -7.28 9.32 13.86
CA PRO A 14 -8.02 10.42 13.26
C PRO A 14 -7.16 11.21 12.26
N VAL A 15 -7.77 12.06 11.45
CA VAL A 15 -7.09 12.78 10.37
C VAL A 15 -5.96 13.68 10.88
N GLU A 16 -6.12 14.28 12.05
CA GLU A 16 -5.13 15.15 12.70
C GLU A 16 -3.80 14.44 13.00
N VAL A 17 -3.85 13.14 13.33
CA VAL A 17 -2.67 12.30 13.56
C VAL A 17 -2.08 11.87 12.22
N ARG A 18 -2.95 11.45 11.28
CA ARG A 18 -2.51 10.97 9.96
C ARG A 18 -1.80 12.05 9.13
N GLU A 19 -2.23 13.30 9.21
CA GLU A 19 -1.59 14.44 8.54
C GLU A 19 -0.12 14.60 8.91
N LYS A 20 0.20 14.51 10.22
CA LYS A 20 1.56 14.65 10.73
C LYS A 20 2.48 13.50 10.32
N LEU A 21 1.90 12.36 9.97
CA LEU A 21 2.61 11.13 9.61
C LEU A 21 2.67 10.89 8.10
N SER A 22 2.03 11.74 7.31
CA SER A 22 2.10 11.64 5.86
C SER A 22 3.53 11.89 5.38
N ILE A 23 4.12 10.91 4.67
CA ILE A 23 5.47 11.03 4.07
C ILE A 23 5.29 11.42 2.60
N PRO A 24 5.65 12.67 2.22
CA PRO A 24 5.59 13.10 0.83
C PRO A 24 6.53 12.31 -0.07
N ASP A 25 6.22 12.22 -1.35
CA ASP A 25 7.01 11.46 -2.33
C ASP A 25 8.49 11.82 -2.36
N GLN A 26 8.81 13.10 -2.22
CA GLN A 26 10.18 13.62 -2.20
C GLN A 26 10.98 13.16 -0.97
N SER A 27 10.32 12.86 0.15
CA SER A 27 10.94 12.42 1.41
C SER A 27 11.02 10.90 1.55
N ILE A 28 10.36 10.12 0.69
CA ILE A 28 10.33 8.65 0.77
C ILE A 28 11.75 8.05 0.68
N THR A 29 12.60 8.58 -0.20
CA THR A 29 13.96 8.07 -0.39
C THR A 29 14.81 8.22 0.89
N GLU A 30 14.72 9.37 1.56
CA GLU A 30 15.43 9.62 2.82
C GLU A 30 14.87 8.74 3.94
N SER A 31 13.56 8.62 4.04
CA SER A 31 12.89 7.75 5.00
C SER A 31 13.28 6.28 4.85
N LEU A 32 13.37 5.78 3.61
CA LEU A 32 13.84 4.41 3.33
C LEU A 32 15.30 4.21 3.77
N LYS A 33 16.17 5.20 3.53
CA LYS A 33 17.58 5.16 3.98
C LYS A 33 17.69 5.16 5.50
N ALA A 34 16.93 6.01 6.20
CA ALA A 34 16.90 6.06 7.64
C ALA A 34 16.46 4.73 8.26
N LEU A 35 15.39 4.13 7.75
CA LEU A 35 14.91 2.82 8.17
C LEU A 35 15.92 1.69 7.90
N LYS A 36 16.64 1.74 6.78
CA LYS A 36 17.70 0.76 6.45
C LYS A 36 18.95 0.92 7.31
N ALA A 37 19.13 2.03 7.98
CA ALA A 37 20.26 2.25 8.89
C ALA A 37 20.13 1.44 10.20
N PHE A 38 18.91 1.05 10.60
CA PHE A 38 18.71 0.17 11.74
C PHE A 38 19.23 -1.25 11.43
N SER A 39 20.09 -1.76 12.30
CA SER A 39 20.80 -3.04 12.10
C SER A 39 19.88 -4.27 11.97
N ASP A 40 18.68 -4.20 12.54
CA ASP A 40 17.68 -5.25 12.51
C ASP A 40 16.81 -5.24 11.26
N VAL A 41 16.81 -4.14 10.47
CA VAL A 41 16.00 -3.99 9.26
C VAL A 41 16.77 -4.46 8.04
N LEU A 42 16.36 -5.60 7.48
CA LEU A 42 16.98 -6.22 6.31
C LEU A 42 16.40 -5.71 4.98
N GLU A 43 15.08 -5.58 4.92
CA GLU A 43 14.34 -5.04 3.78
C GLU A 43 13.24 -4.11 4.31
N VAL A 44 12.91 -3.05 3.57
CA VAL A 44 11.85 -2.13 3.98
C VAL A 44 11.16 -1.48 2.78
N SER A 45 9.88 -1.22 2.93
CA SER A 45 9.07 -0.46 1.97
C SER A 45 8.00 0.34 2.70
N ILE A 46 7.64 1.50 2.18
CA ILE A 46 6.73 2.46 2.81
C ILE A 46 5.51 2.67 1.92
N LEU A 47 4.32 2.47 2.49
CA LEU A 47 3.04 2.88 1.90
C LEU A 47 2.53 4.11 2.64
N SER A 48 2.63 5.28 2.02
CA SER A 48 2.09 6.54 2.52
C SER A 48 0.99 7.04 1.58
N THR A 49 -0.19 7.27 2.14
CA THR A 49 -1.38 7.74 1.41
C THR A 49 -2.16 8.72 2.29
N CYS A 50 -3.25 9.30 1.79
CA CYS A 50 -4.14 10.13 2.60
C CYS A 50 -4.79 9.38 3.79
N ASN A 51 -4.91 8.05 3.72
CA ASN A 51 -5.65 7.26 4.70
C ASN A 51 -4.77 6.33 5.54
N ARG A 52 -3.46 6.20 5.23
CA ARG A 52 -2.56 5.31 5.94
C ARG A 52 -1.10 5.66 5.77
N LEU A 53 -0.34 5.39 6.82
CA LEU A 53 1.11 5.19 6.77
C LEU A 53 1.40 3.77 7.24
N GLU A 54 2.03 2.95 6.41
CA GLU A 54 2.42 1.58 6.73
C GLU A 54 3.87 1.31 6.31
N ILE A 55 4.67 0.79 7.22
CA ILE A 55 6.06 0.41 6.98
C ILE A 55 6.14 -1.10 7.04
N TYR A 56 6.36 -1.72 5.90
CA TYR A 56 6.58 -3.15 5.75
C TYR A 56 8.07 -3.44 5.79
N ALA A 57 8.49 -4.36 6.64
CA ALA A 57 9.89 -4.70 6.77
C ALA A 57 10.13 -6.21 6.92
N LEU A 58 11.29 -6.64 6.44
CA LEU A 58 11.91 -7.90 6.83
C LEU A 58 12.93 -7.59 7.91
N VAL A 59 12.75 -8.16 9.10
CA VAL A 59 13.61 -7.90 10.25
C VAL A 59 14.29 -9.18 10.76
N LYS A 60 15.44 -9.02 11.43
CA LYS A 60 16.17 -10.14 12.04
C LYS A 60 15.41 -10.68 13.24
N ASP A 61 15.10 -9.81 14.20
CA ASP A 61 14.24 -10.09 15.35
C ASP A 61 12.96 -9.25 15.27
N LYS A 62 11.85 -9.87 15.64
CA LYS A 62 10.51 -9.26 15.53
C LYS A 62 10.28 -8.11 16.50
N ASN A 63 10.85 -8.17 17.70
CA ASN A 63 10.60 -7.17 18.74
C ASN A 63 11.47 -5.93 18.54
N THR A 64 12.78 -6.13 18.38
CA THR A 64 13.73 -5.04 18.11
C THR A 64 13.41 -4.33 16.79
N GLY A 65 13.08 -5.09 15.72
CA GLY A 65 12.71 -4.51 14.45
C GLY A 65 11.42 -3.68 14.49
N ILE A 66 10.38 -4.14 15.22
CA ILE A 66 9.16 -3.33 15.43
C ILE A 66 9.48 -2.06 16.25
N SER A 67 10.33 -2.16 17.28
CA SER A 67 10.73 -1.01 18.08
C SER A 67 11.47 0.02 17.24
N SER A 68 12.42 -0.39 16.41
CA SER A 68 13.15 0.49 15.48
C SER A 68 12.21 1.23 14.51
N ILE A 69 11.21 0.53 13.97
CA ILE A 69 10.23 1.18 13.07
C ILE A 69 9.37 2.19 13.84
N LYS A 70 8.94 1.87 15.06
CA LYS A 70 8.16 2.79 15.91
C LYS A 70 8.97 4.02 16.31
N GLU A 71 10.24 3.84 16.61
CA GLU A 71 11.19 4.92 16.88
C GLU A 71 11.30 5.87 15.68
N PHE A 72 11.53 5.32 14.49
CA PHE A 72 11.53 6.11 13.25
C PHE A 72 10.24 6.91 13.06
N ILE A 73 9.05 6.29 13.27
CA ILE A 73 7.77 6.98 13.10
C ILE A 73 7.62 8.12 14.09
N SER A 74 8.03 7.93 15.36
CA SER A 74 7.99 8.96 16.41
C SER A 74 8.92 10.13 16.08
N GLU A 75 10.16 9.83 15.70
CA GLU A 75 11.15 10.86 15.30
C GLU A 75 10.68 11.65 14.06
N TYR A 76 10.17 10.94 13.03
CA TYR A 76 9.71 11.57 11.80
C TYR A 76 8.54 12.53 12.04
N SER A 77 7.57 12.12 12.86
CA SER A 77 6.36 12.90 13.11
C SER A 77 6.52 13.98 14.18
N GLY A 78 7.54 13.87 15.00
CA GLY A 78 7.71 14.71 16.20
C GLY A 78 6.66 14.45 17.28
N ILE A 79 5.87 13.36 17.18
CA ILE A 79 4.90 12.94 18.18
C ILE A 79 5.60 12.02 19.18
N ILE A 80 5.46 12.32 20.47
CA ILE A 80 6.03 11.46 21.51
C ILE A 80 5.39 10.06 21.46
N PHE A 81 6.20 9.05 21.78
CA PHE A 81 5.85 7.65 21.60
C PHE A 81 4.57 7.25 22.36
N GLU A 82 4.37 7.78 23.56
CA GLU A 82 3.19 7.51 24.41
C GLU A 82 1.88 7.90 23.73
N ASP A 83 1.87 9.05 23.02
CA ASP A 83 0.70 9.57 22.32
C ASP A 83 0.50 8.84 20.96
N LEU A 84 1.59 8.45 20.33
CA LEU A 84 1.56 7.78 19.03
C LEU A 84 1.15 6.31 19.11
N ASN A 85 1.66 5.59 20.11
CA ASN A 85 1.55 4.13 20.21
C ASN A 85 0.10 3.61 20.21
N PRO A 86 -0.90 4.26 20.83
CA PRO A 86 -2.31 3.85 20.76
C PRO A 86 -2.90 3.84 19.34
N HIS A 87 -2.32 4.63 18.42
CA HIS A 87 -2.77 4.73 17.04
C HIS A 87 -2.08 3.74 16.11
N LEU A 88 -0.98 3.12 16.56
CA LEU A 88 -0.21 2.19 15.73
C LEU A 88 -0.73 0.76 15.85
N PHE A 89 -0.94 0.12 14.72
CA PHE A 89 -1.06 -1.34 14.67
C PHE A 89 0.28 -1.97 14.30
N CYS A 90 0.44 -3.24 14.71
CA CYS A 90 1.61 -4.05 14.40
C CYS A 90 1.16 -5.45 14.03
N PHE A 91 1.34 -5.84 12.76
CA PHE A 91 1.08 -7.22 12.34
C PHE A 91 2.40 -7.93 12.04
N ARG A 92 2.39 -9.24 12.20
CA ARG A 92 3.58 -10.10 12.10
C ARG A 92 3.30 -11.28 11.20
N GLN A 93 4.32 -11.67 10.43
CA GLN A 93 4.30 -12.89 9.60
C GLN A 93 3.02 -12.97 8.74
N GLU A 94 2.20 -13.98 8.94
CA GLU A 94 0.99 -14.25 8.17
C GLU A 94 -0.02 -13.10 8.22
N GLU A 95 -0.16 -12.44 9.38
CA GLU A 95 -1.03 -11.27 9.51
C GLU A 95 -0.54 -10.08 8.67
N ALA A 96 0.78 -9.85 8.64
CA ALA A 96 1.36 -8.78 7.81
C ALA A 96 1.18 -9.06 6.31
N VAL A 97 1.34 -10.32 5.89
CA VAL A 97 1.10 -10.77 4.51
C VAL A 97 -0.36 -10.58 4.13
N LEU A 98 -1.28 -11.08 4.96
CA LEU A 98 -2.72 -10.96 4.75
C LEU A 98 -3.15 -9.49 4.66
N HIS A 99 -2.62 -8.66 5.57
CA HIS A 99 -2.94 -7.23 5.61
C HIS A 99 -2.54 -6.54 4.30
N LEU A 100 -1.31 -6.73 3.80
CA LEU A 100 -0.89 -6.12 2.54
C LEU A 100 -1.75 -6.58 1.35
N MET A 101 -2.13 -7.85 1.30
CA MET A 101 -3.01 -8.37 0.25
C MET A 101 -4.41 -7.77 0.32
N LYS A 102 -4.98 -7.64 1.54
CA LYS A 102 -6.27 -6.95 1.77
C LYS A 102 -6.21 -5.47 1.37
N VAL A 103 -5.13 -4.78 1.74
CA VAL A 103 -4.88 -3.39 1.32
C VAL A 103 -4.80 -3.27 -0.20
N SER A 104 -4.04 -4.13 -0.86
CA SER A 104 -3.88 -4.15 -2.32
C SER A 104 -5.19 -4.43 -3.06
N ALA A 105 -6.05 -5.24 -2.47
CA ALA A 105 -7.39 -5.55 -2.98
C ALA A 105 -8.40 -4.42 -2.71
N GLY A 106 -8.08 -3.44 -1.87
CA GLY A 106 -8.99 -2.38 -1.46
C GLY A 106 -10.01 -2.82 -0.39
N LEU A 107 -9.79 -3.95 0.26
CA LEU A 107 -10.67 -4.47 1.33
C LEU A 107 -10.48 -3.73 2.66
N ASP A 108 -9.32 -3.07 2.82
CA ASP A 108 -9.02 -2.25 4.00
C ASP A 108 -9.04 -0.74 3.70
N SER A 109 -9.55 -0.34 2.54
CA SER A 109 -9.70 1.08 2.18
C SER A 109 -10.92 1.69 2.86
N LEU A 110 -10.90 3.02 3.09
CA LEU A 110 -12.03 3.78 3.62
C LEU A 110 -13.28 3.53 2.76
N VAL A 111 -13.09 3.51 1.47
CA VAL A 111 -14.10 3.11 0.49
C VAL A 111 -13.72 1.74 -0.07
N LEU A 112 -14.54 0.75 0.24
CA LEU A 112 -14.31 -0.64 -0.15
C LEU A 112 -14.14 -0.76 -1.68
N GLY A 113 -13.04 -1.39 -2.11
CA GLY A 113 -12.72 -1.59 -3.52
C GLY A 113 -12.15 -0.36 -4.23
N GLU A 114 -11.70 0.66 -3.49
CA GLU A 114 -11.05 1.84 -4.08
C GLU A 114 -9.89 1.44 -5.00
N GLY A 115 -9.95 1.92 -6.27
CA GLY A 115 -8.95 1.56 -7.28
C GLY A 115 -7.59 2.23 -7.11
N GLN A 116 -7.51 3.32 -6.36
CA GLN A 116 -6.28 4.09 -6.21
C GLN A 116 -5.25 3.36 -5.37
N ILE A 117 -5.67 2.63 -4.33
CA ILE A 117 -4.77 1.91 -3.43
C ILE A 117 -3.86 0.93 -4.17
N LEU A 118 -4.38 0.22 -5.17
CA LEU A 118 -3.55 -0.70 -5.97
C LEU A 118 -2.44 0.04 -6.73
N SER A 119 -2.70 1.24 -7.22
CA SER A 119 -1.70 2.09 -7.89
C SER A 119 -0.66 2.60 -6.88
N GLN A 120 -1.06 2.88 -5.65
CA GLN A 120 -0.17 3.30 -4.56
C GLN A 120 0.73 2.15 -4.10
N VAL A 121 0.21 0.92 -4.00
CA VAL A 121 1.04 -0.27 -3.70
C VAL A 121 2.03 -0.57 -4.84
N LYS A 122 1.64 -0.39 -6.11
CA LYS A 122 2.59 -0.48 -7.24
C LYS A 122 3.70 0.57 -7.14
N LYS A 123 3.36 1.80 -6.75
CA LYS A 123 4.33 2.88 -6.54
C LYS A 123 5.28 2.54 -5.39
N MET A 124 4.75 2.06 -4.26
CA MET A 124 5.53 1.56 -3.12
C MET A 124 6.55 0.50 -3.56
N MET A 125 6.12 -0.50 -4.34
CA MET A 125 7.01 -1.54 -4.88
C MET A 125 8.12 -0.95 -5.75
N ARG A 126 7.78 -0.05 -6.68
CA ARG A 126 8.75 0.60 -7.54
C ARG A 126 9.78 1.41 -6.76
N LEU A 127 9.34 2.24 -5.81
CA LEU A 127 10.22 3.05 -4.98
C LEU A 127 11.15 2.19 -4.12
N GLY A 128 10.67 1.07 -3.57
CA GLY A 128 11.51 0.12 -2.84
C GLY A 128 12.61 -0.49 -3.72
N GLN A 129 12.30 -0.82 -4.97
CA GLN A 129 13.26 -1.35 -5.94
C GLN A 129 14.29 -0.30 -6.38
N GLU A 130 13.83 0.89 -6.75
CA GLU A 130 14.68 2.02 -7.18
C GLU A 130 15.67 2.44 -6.09
N ASN A 131 15.25 2.41 -4.81
CA ASN A 131 16.10 2.74 -3.67
C ASN A 131 16.88 1.54 -3.10
N GLN A 132 16.78 0.34 -3.72
CA GLN A 132 17.43 -0.90 -3.24
C GLN A 132 17.11 -1.20 -1.76
N SER A 133 15.94 -0.77 -1.28
CA SER A 133 15.50 -0.99 0.09
C SER A 133 14.74 -2.31 0.26
N THR A 134 14.22 -2.88 -0.84
CA THR A 134 13.58 -4.19 -0.88
C THR A 134 14.52 -5.23 -1.48
N GLY A 135 14.48 -6.43 -0.93
CA GLY A 135 15.20 -7.61 -1.44
C GLY A 135 14.23 -8.69 -1.92
N PRO A 136 14.68 -9.95 -2.02
CA PRO A 136 13.89 -11.04 -2.61
C PRO A 136 12.53 -11.26 -1.92
N ILE A 137 12.48 -11.05 -0.61
CA ILE A 137 11.31 -11.40 0.20
C ILE A 137 10.20 -10.36 0.02
N LEU A 138 10.50 -9.08 0.28
CA LEU A 138 9.49 -8.03 0.11
C LEU A 138 9.13 -7.82 -1.36
N ASN A 139 10.07 -7.97 -2.30
CA ASN A 139 9.75 -7.91 -3.72
C ASN A 139 8.75 -9.00 -4.14
N ARG A 140 8.91 -10.22 -3.63
CA ARG A 140 7.94 -11.31 -3.89
C ARG A 140 6.58 -10.98 -3.28
N LEU A 141 6.56 -10.54 -2.00
CA LEU A 141 5.33 -10.16 -1.31
C LEU A 141 4.59 -9.04 -2.03
N LEU A 142 5.28 -7.97 -2.38
CA LEU A 142 4.71 -6.82 -3.09
C LEU A 142 4.17 -7.20 -4.48
N THR A 143 4.95 -8.00 -5.23
CA THR A 143 4.53 -8.48 -6.55
C THR A 143 3.26 -9.33 -6.46
N GLN A 144 3.22 -10.27 -5.52
CA GLN A 144 2.05 -11.13 -5.32
C GLN A 144 0.85 -10.33 -4.82
N SER A 145 1.03 -9.39 -3.88
CA SER A 145 -0.05 -8.52 -3.40
C SER A 145 -0.64 -7.65 -4.51
N VAL A 146 0.20 -7.13 -5.43
CA VAL A 146 -0.29 -6.43 -6.62
C VAL A 146 -1.06 -7.37 -7.55
N SER A 147 -0.61 -8.61 -7.72
CA SER A 147 -1.32 -9.64 -8.50
C SER A 147 -2.67 -9.98 -7.87
N THR A 148 -2.70 -10.19 -6.56
CA THR A 148 -3.93 -10.42 -5.77
C THR A 148 -4.92 -9.28 -5.95
N GLY A 149 -4.49 -8.03 -5.81
CA GLY A 149 -5.35 -6.87 -6.01
C GLY A 149 -5.93 -6.78 -7.44
N LYS A 150 -5.17 -7.18 -8.46
CA LYS A 150 -5.68 -7.28 -9.83
C LYS A 150 -6.70 -8.41 -9.98
N LYS A 151 -6.40 -9.60 -9.45
CA LYS A 151 -7.25 -10.80 -9.49
C LYS A 151 -8.61 -10.51 -8.85
N VAL A 152 -8.61 -9.97 -7.62
CA VAL A 152 -9.84 -9.58 -6.91
C VAL A 152 -10.68 -8.60 -7.74
N ARG A 153 -10.06 -7.59 -8.36
CA ARG A 153 -10.78 -6.60 -9.19
C ARG A 153 -11.35 -7.17 -10.49
N SER A 154 -10.73 -8.20 -11.06
CA SER A 154 -11.20 -8.82 -12.30
C SER A 154 -12.22 -9.94 -12.06
N GLU A 155 -12.17 -10.61 -10.92
CA GLU A 155 -12.97 -11.80 -10.62
C GLU A 155 -14.14 -11.52 -9.67
N THR A 156 -14.20 -10.31 -9.05
CA THR A 156 -15.31 -9.91 -8.18
C THR A 156 -15.94 -8.60 -8.62
N SER A 157 -17.14 -8.32 -8.15
CA SER A 157 -17.83 -7.04 -8.38
C SER A 157 -17.17 -5.85 -7.68
N LEU A 158 -16.12 -6.08 -6.90
CA LEU A 158 -15.36 -5.02 -6.22
C LEU A 158 -14.73 -4.03 -7.21
N GLY A 159 -14.40 -4.49 -8.43
CA GLY A 159 -13.82 -3.65 -9.48
C GLY A 159 -14.83 -2.79 -10.25
N THR A 160 -16.09 -3.16 -10.27
CA THR A 160 -17.12 -2.52 -11.11
C THR A 160 -18.05 -1.57 -10.35
N GLY A 161 -18.10 -1.65 -9.02
CA GLY A 161 -18.96 -0.84 -8.16
C GLY A 161 -18.19 0.00 -7.12
N ALA A 162 -16.87 0.14 -7.27
CA ALA A 162 -16.05 0.83 -6.30
C ALA A 162 -16.35 2.33 -6.29
N VAL A 163 -16.94 2.79 -5.21
CA VAL A 163 -17.04 4.21 -4.88
C VAL A 163 -15.61 4.70 -4.55
N SER A 164 -15.11 5.68 -5.32
CA SER A 164 -13.85 6.35 -4.96
C SER A 164 -14.11 7.39 -3.85
N ILE A 165 -13.05 7.86 -3.16
CA ILE A 165 -13.16 8.99 -2.22
C ILE A 165 -13.86 10.16 -2.90
N SER A 166 -13.53 10.45 -4.16
CA SER A 166 -14.18 11.51 -4.95
C SER A 166 -15.67 11.25 -5.20
N SER A 167 -16.07 10.00 -5.43
CA SER A 167 -17.49 9.63 -5.58
C SER A 167 -18.21 9.71 -4.24
N ALA A 168 -17.60 9.22 -3.14
CA ALA A 168 -18.18 9.32 -1.81
C ALA A 168 -18.37 10.77 -1.36
N ALA A 169 -17.43 11.66 -1.70
CA ALA A 169 -17.52 13.09 -1.43
C ALA A 169 -18.73 13.73 -2.15
N VAL A 170 -18.95 13.38 -3.42
CA VAL A 170 -20.12 13.88 -4.17
C VAL A 170 -21.42 13.33 -3.59
N GLU A 171 -21.45 12.05 -3.22
CA GLU A 171 -22.63 11.45 -2.58
C GLU A 171 -22.91 12.04 -1.20
N LEU A 172 -21.87 12.35 -0.41
CA LEU A 172 -22.03 13.08 0.86
C LEU A 172 -22.65 14.47 0.64
N ALA A 173 -22.17 15.21 -0.37
CA ALA A 173 -22.77 16.50 -0.73
C ALA A 173 -24.25 16.37 -1.05
N GLN A 174 -24.62 15.41 -1.93
CA GLN A 174 -26.01 15.16 -2.29
C GLN A 174 -26.88 14.83 -1.07
N LEU A 175 -26.33 14.02 -0.15
CA LEU A 175 -27.01 13.64 1.08
C LEU A 175 -27.23 14.84 2.00
N LYS A 176 -26.17 15.61 2.29
CA LYS A 176 -26.26 16.77 3.19
C LYS A 176 -27.18 17.88 2.65
N ILE A 177 -27.20 18.10 1.34
CA ILE A 177 -28.13 18.98 0.68
C ILE A 177 -29.56 18.42 0.75
N GLY A 178 -29.75 17.13 0.58
CA GLY A 178 -31.04 16.46 0.72
C GLY A 178 -31.60 16.62 2.15
N GLN A 179 -30.78 16.37 3.17
CA GLN A 179 -31.14 16.49 4.58
C GLN A 179 -31.62 17.93 4.93
N GLU A 180 -30.95 18.96 4.42
CA GLU A 180 -31.40 20.34 4.61
C GLU A 180 -32.76 20.63 3.94
N LYS A 181 -33.02 19.99 2.81
CA LYS A 181 -34.33 20.10 2.11
C LYS A 181 -35.41 19.18 2.70
N GLY A 182 -35.11 18.45 3.78
CA GLY A 182 -36.02 17.52 4.45
C GLY A 182 -36.12 16.13 3.78
N PHE A 183 -35.20 15.79 2.90
CA PHE A 183 -35.15 14.50 2.21
C PHE A 183 -33.97 13.65 2.72
N ASP A 184 -34.20 12.39 3.03
CA ASP A 184 -33.14 11.42 3.36
C ASP A 184 -32.70 10.61 2.12
N THR A 185 -32.54 11.30 0.99
CA THR A 185 -32.16 10.73 -0.31
C THR A 185 -31.11 11.59 -1.00
N LEU A 186 -30.38 10.97 -1.95
CA LEU A 186 -29.45 11.71 -2.79
C LEU A 186 -30.21 12.63 -3.76
N VAL A 187 -29.90 13.91 -3.71
CA VAL A 187 -30.53 14.93 -4.57
C VAL A 187 -29.62 15.31 -5.73
N SER A 188 -30.20 15.85 -6.83
CA SER A 188 -29.38 16.39 -7.93
C SER A 188 -28.58 17.63 -7.48
N LEU A 189 -27.40 17.79 -8.06
CA LEU A 189 -26.53 18.96 -7.84
C LEU A 189 -26.72 20.06 -8.89
N GLU A 190 -27.72 19.97 -9.74
CA GLU A 190 -27.98 20.88 -10.85
C GLU A 190 -28.18 22.35 -10.39
N SER A 191 -28.80 22.54 -9.26
CA SER A 191 -29.04 23.87 -8.70
C SER A 191 -27.92 24.45 -7.86
N GLU A 192 -26.88 23.65 -7.59
CA GLU A 192 -25.81 24.03 -6.69
C GLU A 192 -24.69 24.80 -7.41
N LYS A 193 -24.18 25.84 -6.75
CA LYS A 193 -23.01 26.59 -7.21
C LYS A 193 -21.77 25.92 -6.67
N VAL A 194 -21.12 25.11 -7.52
CA VAL A 194 -20.02 24.26 -7.14
C VAL A 194 -18.67 24.91 -7.41
N LEU A 195 -17.82 24.97 -6.40
CA LEU A 195 -16.41 25.35 -6.48
C LEU A 195 -15.54 24.12 -6.21
N VAL A 196 -14.54 23.88 -7.07
CA VAL A 196 -13.51 22.87 -6.87
C VAL A 196 -12.16 23.56 -6.74
N VAL A 197 -11.44 23.31 -5.66
CA VAL A 197 -10.12 23.87 -5.38
C VAL A 197 -9.06 22.77 -5.53
N GLY A 198 -8.18 22.94 -6.52
CA GLY A 198 -7.18 21.97 -6.95
C GLY A 198 -7.47 21.43 -8.34
N ALA A 199 -6.42 21.18 -9.14
CA ALA A 199 -6.49 20.62 -10.49
C ALA A 199 -5.62 19.38 -10.62
N GLY A 200 -5.69 18.51 -9.61
CA GLY A 200 -4.98 17.25 -9.55
C GLY A 200 -5.80 16.06 -10.05
N ARG A 201 -5.25 14.87 -9.85
CA ARG A 201 -5.91 13.60 -10.20
C ARG A 201 -7.24 13.38 -9.45
N MET A 202 -7.28 13.77 -8.17
CA MET A 202 -8.50 13.68 -7.35
C MET A 202 -9.59 14.61 -7.87
N SER A 203 -9.22 15.85 -8.22
CA SER A 203 -10.16 16.83 -8.80
C SER A 203 -10.75 16.34 -10.12
N ARG A 204 -9.95 15.66 -10.97
CA ARG A 204 -10.45 15.05 -12.21
C ARG A 204 -11.54 14.02 -11.94
N LEU A 205 -11.32 13.11 -10.99
CA LEU A 205 -12.31 12.11 -10.60
C LEU A 205 -13.55 12.75 -9.98
N LEU A 206 -13.34 13.77 -9.14
CA LEU A 206 -14.42 14.52 -8.51
C LEU A 206 -15.33 15.19 -9.57
N ILE A 207 -14.73 15.88 -10.55
CA ILE A 207 -15.47 16.53 -11.65
C ILE A 207 -16.24 15.49 -12.49
N THR A 208 -15.65 14.32 -12.74
CA THR A 208 -16.33 13.21 -13.42
C THR A 208 -17.61 12.80 -12.68
N HIS A 209 -17.53 12.68 -11.34
CA HIS A 209 -18.67 12.30 -10.53
C HIS A 209 -19.69 13.45 -10.40
N LEU A 210 -19.25 14.69 -10.22
CA LEU A 210 -20.11 15.87 -10.20
C LEU A 210 -20.96 15.96 -11.48
N LYS A 211 -20.34 15.80 -12.65
CA LYS A 211 -21.03 15.75 -13.94
C LYS A 211 -22.11 14.66 -13.97
N SER A 212 -21.77 13.45 -13.50
CA SER A 212 -22.71 12.32 -13.46
C SER A 212 -23.90 12.51 -12.52
N LYS A 213 -23.82 13.45 -11.57
CA LYS A 213 -24.84 13.78 -10.58
C LYS A 213 -25.59 15.09 -10.88
N GLY A 214 -25.51 15.57 -12.11
CA GLY A 214 -26.26 16.69 -12.64
C GLY A 214 -25.58 18.06 -12.52
N CYS A 215 -24.34 18.13 -12.08
CA CYS A 215 -23.59 19.38 -12.09
C CYS A 215 -23.25 19.76 -13.54
N ASN A 216 -23.82 20.85 -14.04
CA ASN A 216 -23.63 21.32 -15.42
C ASN A 216 -22.65 22.49 -15.51
N LYS A 217 -22.35 23.14 -14.37
CA LYS A 217 -21.47 24.29 -14.29
C LYS A 217 -20.69 24.25 -12.96
N LEU A 218 -19.39 24.52 -13.02
CA LEU A 218 -18.56 24.67 -11.82
C LEU A 218 -17.43 25.67 -12.02
N ILE A 219 -16.90 26.16 -10.91
CA ILE A 219 -15.69 26.97 -10.86
C ILE A 219 -14.54 26.08 -10.44
N LEU A 220 -13.40 26.15 -11.13
CA LEU A 220 -12.20 25.41 -10.83
C LEU A 220 -11.08 26.38 -10.48
N VAL A 221 -10.68 26.39 -9.20
CA VAL A 221 -9.60 27.24 -8.70
C VAL A 221 -8.32 26.41 -8.53
N ASN A 222 -7.20 26.90 -9.05
CA ASN A 222 -5.91 26.27 -8.82
C ASN A 222 -4.77 27.30 -8.76
N ARG A 223 -3.71 27.00 -8.00
CA ARG A 223 -2.53 27.86 -7.91
C ARG A 223 -1.86 28.09 -9.28
N ASN A 224 -1.77 27.07 -10.10
CA ASN A 224 -1.35 27.17 -11.49
C ASN A 224 -2.59 27.08 -12.40
N ILE A 225 -2.96 28.20 -13.02
CA ILE A 225 -4.16 28.29 -13.84
C ILE A 225 -4.09 27.41 -15.09
N ASP A 226 -2.90 27.21 -15.67
CA ASP A 226 -2.74 26.36 -16.85
C ASP A 226 -3.14 24.90 -16.57
N ARG A 227 -2.89 24.42 -15.34
CA ARG A 227 -3.34 23.09 -14.94
C ARG A 227 -4.85 23.00 -14.85
N ALA A 228 -5.52 24.06 -14.39
CA ALA A 228 -6.97 24.12 -14.36
C ALA A 228 -7.55 24.14 -15.77
N LEU A 229 -6.99 24.96 -16.65
CA LEU A 229 -7.39 25.03 -18.06
C LEU A 229 -7.20 23.67 -18.77
N ASN A 230 -6.05 23.05 -18.60
CA ASN A 230 -5.80 21.71 -19.16
C ASN A 230 -6.76 20.65 -18.63
N LEU A 231 -7.11 20.71 -17.35
CA LEU A 231 -8.09 19.78 -16.79
C LEU A 231 -9.49 20.03 -17.34
N ALA A 232 -9.87 21.29 -17.56
CA ALA A 232 -11.17 21.65 -18.13
C ALA A 232 -11.37 21.11 -19.56
N LEU A 233 -10.29 21.00 -20.36
CA LEU A 233 -10.34 20.43 -21.71
C LEU A 233 -10.81 18.96 -21.74
N ASP A 234 -10.64 18.21 -20.65
CA ASP A 234 -11.12 16.83 -20.55
C ASP A 234 -12.66 16.73 -20.39
N PHE A 235 -13.34 17.87 -20.17
CA PHE A 235 -14.79 17.92 -19.89
C PHE A 235 -15.50 18.93 -20.82
N PRO A 236 -15.50 18.71 -22.15
CA PRO A 236 -16.03 19.67 -23.12
C PRO A 236 -17.54 19.94 -22.95
N ASP A 237 -18.29 19.00 -22.37
CA ASP A 237 -19.73 19.12 -22.15
C ASP A 237 -20.10 19.72 -20.77
N LEU A 238 -19.11 20.21 -20.01
CA LEU A 238 -19.31 20.82 -18.69
C LEU A 238 -18.79 22.25 -18.72
N GLU A 239 -19.58 23.21 -18.29
CA GLU A 239 -19.13 24.59 -18.17
C GLU A 239 -18.19 24.74 -16.97
N ILE A 240 -16.88 24.84 -17.24
CA ILE A 240 -15.85 25.02 -16.20
C ILE A 240 -15.22 26.39 -16.32
N ILE A 241 -15.41 27.22 -15.29
CA ILE A 241 -14.78 28.53 -15.17
C ILE A 241 -13.49 28.38 -14.39
N CYS A 242 -12.34 28.48 -15.05
CA CYS A 242 -11.04 28.37 -14.42
C CYS A 242 -10.58 29.71 -13.82
N LYS A 243 -10.10 29.68 -12.58
CA LYS A 243 -9.67 30.85 -11.81
C LYS A 243 -8.32 30.59 -11.10
N GLY A 244 -7.62 31.66 -10.80
CA GLY A 244 -6.39 31.64 -9.99
C GLY A 244 -6.69 31.56 -8.49
N LEU A 245 -5.70 31.16 -7.69
CA LEU A 245 -5.85 31.08 -6.23
C LEU A 245 -6.11 32.45 -5.57
N ASN A 246 -5.68 33.54 -6.20
CA ASN A 246 -5.97 34.91 -5.76
C ASN A 246 -7.44 35.30 -5.85
N GLU A 247 -8.23 34.55 -6.62
CA GLU A 247 -9.68 34.76 -6.75
C GLU A 247 -10.49 33.79 -5.86
N LEU A 248 -9.82 33.03 -4.99
CA LEU A 248 -10.46 32.00 -4.16
C LEU A 248 -11.56 32.57 -3.26
N ASP A 249 -11.28 33.65 -2.56
CA ASP A 249 -12.18 34.25 -1.57
C ASP A 249 -13.49 34.74 -2.19
N GLU A 250 -13.40 35.43 -3.35
CA GLU A 250 -14.56 35.87 -4.12
C GLU A 250 -15.40 34.65 -4.57
N ASN A 251 -14.75 33.61 -5.07
CA ASN A 251 -15.46 32.42 -5.57
C ASN A 251 -16.06 31.56 -4.47
N ILE A 252 -15.49 31.55 -3.25
CA ILE A 252 -16.11 30.92 -2.08
C ILE A 252 -17.44 31.64 -1.76
N SER A 253 -17.44 32.97 -1.73
CA SER A 253 -18.64 33.75 -1.43
C SER A 253 -19.79 33.55 -2.42
N LEU A 254 -19.47 33.19 -3.66
CA LEU A 254 -20.43 32.92 -4.73
C LEU A 254 -20.93 31.47 -4.77
N SER A 255 -20.36 30.60 -3.96
CA SER A 255 -20.62 29.14 -3.99
C SER A 255 -21.54 28.70 -2.86
N SER A 256 -22.27 27.60 -3.08
CA SER A 256 -23.03 26.89 -2.03
C SER A 256 -22.31 25.61 -1.58
N LEU A 257 -21.42 25.10 -2.43
CA LEU A 257 -20.71 23.84 -2.23
C LEU A 257 -19.26 23.97 -2.71
N VAL A 258 -18.31 23.72 -1.82
CA VAL A 258 -16.88 23.83 -2.09
C VAL A 258 -16.20 22.49 -1.81
N PHE A 259 -15.50 21.97 -2.80
CA PHE A 259 -14.63 20.80 -2.66
C PHE A 259 -13.17 21.22 -2.69
N THR A 260 -12.37 20.69 -1.78
CA THR A 260 -10.92 20.91 -1.76
C THR A 260 -10.16 19.61 -1.93
N SER A 261 -9.17 19.62 -2.82
CA SER A 261 -8.31 18.46 -3.11
C SER A 261 -6.94 18.91 -3.62
N THR A 262 -6.24 19.73 -2.86
CA THR A 262 -4.89 20.21 -3.20
C THR A 262 -3.82 19.43 -2.45
N ALA A 263 -2.56 19.51 -2.91
CA ALA A 263 -1.40 18.97 -2.22
C ALA A 263 -0.74 20.03 -1.31
N SER A 264 -1.50 20.96 -0.76
CA SER A 264 -0.98 21.96 0.19
C SER A 264 -0.65 21.27 1.51
N GLU A 265 0.50 21.57 2.08
CA GLU A 265 0.91 21.08 3.40
C GLU A 265 0.22 21.87 4.53
N GLU A 266 -0.22 23.09 4.25
CA GLU A 266 -0.96 23.93 5.18
C GLU A 266 -2.38 24.19 4.69
N PRO A 267 -3.35 24.38 5.61
CA PRO A 267 -4.71 24.77 5.26
C PRO A 267 -4.72 26.07 4.44
N ILE A 268 -5.49 26.07 3.36
CA ILE A 268 -5.67 27.26 2.50
C ILE A 268 -6.91 28.07 2.84
N ILE A 269 -7.79 27.50 3.67
CA ILE A 269 -9.02 28.09 4.16
C ILE A 269 -9.06 27.95 5.68
N ASP A 270 -9.12 29.06 6.40
CA ASP A 270 -9.21 29.13 7.84
C ASP A 270 -10.41 29.98 8.29
N PHE A 271 -10.69 30.00 9.59
CA PHE A 271 -11.82 30.78 10.17
C PHE A 271 -11.71 32.28 9.88
N ALA A 272 -10.51 32.85 10.03
CA ALA A 272 -10.30 34.28 9.80
C ALA A 272 -10.56 34.69 8.36
N LYS A 273 -10.27 33.80 7.41
CA LYS A 273 -10.63 34.00 6.00
C LYS A 273 -12.13 33.96 5.76
N ILE A 274 -12.83 32.97 6.34
CA ILE A 274 -14.28 32.82 6.19
C ILE A 274 -15.03 33.98 6.84
N GLU A 275 -14.60 34.43 7.99
CA GLU A 275 -15.24 35.58 8.69
C GLU A 275 -15.21 36.87 7.84
N LYS A 276 -14.12 37.10 7.10
CA LYS A 276 -13.98 38.24 6.18
C LYS A 276 -14.94 38.20 4.98
N LEU A 277 -15.44 37.02 4.63
CA LEU A 277 -16.33 36.86 3.46
C LEU A 277 -17.77 37.35 3.71
N ASN A 278 -18.16 37.64 4.96
CA ASN A 278 -19.50 38.09 5.34
C ASN A 278 -20.59 37.20 4.71
N LEU A 279 -20.51 35.91 4.90
CA LEU A 279 -21.44 34.94 4.32
C LEU A 279 -22.88 35.23 4.75
N SER A 280 -23.82 35.21 3.82
CA SER A 280 -25.26 35.45 4.04
C SER A 280 -26.13 34.21 3.88
N SER A 281 -25.51 33.06 3.45
CA SER A 281 -26.18 31.78 3.21
C SER A 281 -25.33 30.63 3.64
N GLN A 282 -25.93 29.47 3.82
CA GLN A 282 -25.22 28.25 4.17
C GLN A 282 -24.21 27.83 3.08
N LEU A 283 -23.01 27.52 3.51
CA LEU A 283 -21.89 27.08 2.69
C LEU A 283 -21.39 25.71 3.17
N LYS A 284 -21.27 24.79 2.26
CA LYS A 284 -20.72 23.43 2.57
C LYS A 284 -19.33 23.26 2.01
N PHE A 285 -18.43 22.86 2.87
CA PHE A 285 -17.09 22.43 2.49
C PHE A 285 -16.97 20.92 2.58
N ILE A 286 -16.35 20.30 1.57
CA ILE A 286 -15.98 18.89 1.59
C ILE A 286 -14.52 18.80 1.22
N ASP A 287 -13.70 18.56 2.23
CA ASP A 287 -12.24 18.46 2.10
C ASP A 287 -11.82 17.00 1.93
N ILE A 288 -11.27 16.69 0.77
CA ILE A 288 -10.68 15.36 0.46
C ILE A 288 -9.15 15.44 0.35
N GLY A 289 -8.56 16.57 0.73
CA GLY A 289 -7.11 16.75 0.84
C GLY A 289 -6.55 16.12 2.11
N VAL A 290 -5.37 15.55 2.02
CA VAL A 290 -4.55 15.14 3.17
C VAL A 290 -3.10 15.49 2.84
N PRO A 291 -2.48 16.42 3.58
CA PRO A 291 -3.04 17.19 4.71
C PRO A 291 -4.28 17.97 4.36
N ARG A 292 -5.09 18.31 5.39
CA ARG A 292 -6.33 19.06 5.20
C ARG A 292 -6.08 20.42 4.57
N ASN A 293 -6.93 20.77 3.63
CA ASN A 293 -6.90 22.08 2.98
C ASN A 293 -7.77 23.13 3.74
N ILE A 294 -8.61 22.66 4.65
CA ILE A 294 -9.54 23.48 5.43
C ILE A 294 -9.24 23.28 6.92
N SER A 295 -9.00 24.37 7.62
CA SER A 295 -8.75 24.35 9.05
C SER A 295 -10.00 23.94 9.85
N ASN A 296 -9.80 23.23 10.95
CA ASN A 296 -10.90 22.68 11.77
C ASN A 296 -11.75 23.75 12.45
N ASP A 297 -11.19 24.94 12.68
CA ASP A 297 -11.86 26.09 13.28
C ASP A 297 -12.97 26.67 12.40
N VAL A 298 -12.93 26.42 11.09
CA VAL A 298 -13.97 26.84 10.12
C VAL A 298 -15.36 26.30 10.50
N LYS A 299 -15.43 25.13 11.16
CA LYS A 299 -16.69 24.55 11.69
C LYS A 299 -17.40 25.44 12.73
N GLN A 300 -16.71 26.41 13.31
CA GLN A 300 -17.31 27.33 14.33
C GLN A 300 -18.16 28.45 13.70
N HIS A 301 -18.03 28.65 12.39
CA HIS A 301 -18.80 29.72 11.72
C HIS A 301 -20.24 29.27 11.47
N GLN A 302 -21.21 30.11 11.88
CA GLN A 302 -22.65 29.80 11.86
C GLN A 302 -23.25 29.42 10.50
N PHE A 303 -22.67 29.90 9.41
CA PHE A 303 -23.11 29.61 8.04
C PHE A 303 -22.29 28.52 7.35
N VAL A 304 -21.41 27.82 8.07
CA VAL A 304 -20.51 26.82 7.47
C VAL A 304 -20.77 25.44 8.03
N GLN A 305 -20.87 24.49 7.12
CA GLN A 305 -20.75 23.07 7.42
C GLN A 305 -19.49 22.56 6.73
N SER A 306 -18.54 22.02 7.47
CA SER A 306 -17.30 21.48 6.94
C SER A 306 -17.18 19.99 7.25
N PHE A 307 -16.94 19.21 6.21
CA PHE A 307 -16.76 17.76 6.23
C PHE A 307 -15.39 17.42 5.69
N ASP A 308 -14.78 16.43 6.28
CA ASP A 308 -13.47 15.91 5.84
C ASP A 308 -13.58 14.46 5.34
N VAL A 309 -12.44 13.86 5.04
CA VAL A 309 -12.38 12.51 4.49
C VAL A 309 -12.97 11.44 5.43
N ASP A 310 -12.97 11.67 6.75
CA ASP A 310 -13.52 10.73 7.72
C ASP A 310 -15.06 10.77 7.74
N ASP A 311 -15.67 11.91 7.44
CA ASP A 311 -17.12 12.05 7.33
C ASP A 311 -17.72 11.24 6.14
N LEU A 312 -16.88 10.83 5.18
CA LEU A 312 -17.32 9.96 4.08
C LEU A 312 -17.82 8.58 4.54
N GLN A 313 -17.48 8.16 5.77
CA GLN A 313 -17.96 6.88 6.33
C GLN A 313 -19.49 6.82 6.43
N GLU A 314 -20.17 7.95 6.58
CA GLU A 314 -21.64 7.99 6.59
C GLU A 314 -22.24 7.48 5.27
N VAL A 315 -21.66 7.86 4.14
CA VAL A 315 -22.11 7.41 2.81
C VAL A 315 -21.74 5.94 2.59
N VAL A 316 -20.56 5.53 3.05
CA VAL A 316 -20.06 4.17 2.90
C VAL A 316 -20.92 3.16 3.66
N SER A 317 -21.46 3.54 4.82
CA SER A 317 -22.27 2.64 5.66
C SER A 317 -23.67 2.34 5.09
N ARG A 318 -24.25 3.19 4.27
CA ARG A 318 -25.60 3.04 3.72
C ARG A 318 -25.82 1.84 2.78
N ASN A 319 -24.73 1.26 2.22
CA ASN A 319 -24.78 0.12 1.30
C ASN A 319 -24.13 -1.14 1.89
N GLN A 320 -24.23 -1.34 3.21
CA GLN A 320 -23.46 -2.36 3.94
C GLN A 320 -23.70 -3.80 3.50
N GLU A 321 -24.95 -4.23 3.30
CA GLU A 321 -25.25 -5.64 3.00
C GLU A 321 -24.69 -6.11 1.65
N PHE A 322 -24.86 -5.30 0.61
CA PHE A 322 -24.31 -5.60 -0.72
C PHE A 322 -22.78 -5.63 -0.70
N ARG A 323 -22.16 -4.68 0.01
CA ARG A 323 -20.71 -4.58 0.14
C ARG A 323 -20.12 -5.73 0.96
N GLN A 324 -20.81 -6.19 2.01
CA GLN A 324 -20.37 -7.34 2.80
C GLN A 324 -20.34 -8.64 1.99
N LYS A 325 -21.29 -8.86 1.10
CA LYS A 325 -21.29 -10.03 0.22
C LYS A 325 -20.08 -10.03 -0.73
N ILE A 326 -19.84 -8.90 -1.39
CA ILE A 326 -18.69 -8.74 -2.30
C ILE A 326 -17.37 -8.85 -1.54
N ALA A 327 -17.29 -8.30 -0.32
CA ALA A 327 -16.10 -8.41 0.52
C ALA A 327 -15.76 -9.87 0.85
N LYS A 328 -16.75 -10.71 1.15
CA LYS A 328 -16.52 -12.14 1.44
C LYS A 328 -15.96 -12.91 0.23
N GLU A 329 -16.47 -12.64 -0.98
CA GLU A 329 -15.94 -13.24 -2.22
C GLU A 329 -14.47 -12.81 -2.44
N ALA A 330 -14.17 -11.54 -2.25
CA ALA A 330 -12.82 -11.01 -2.36
C ALA A 330 -11.86 -11.54 -1.27
N GLU A 331 -12.35 -11.72 -0.03
CA GLU A 331 -11.57 -12.29 1.06
C GLU A 331 -11.16 -13.75 0.79
N SER A 332 -12.01 -14.54 0.14
CA SER A 332 -11.66 -15.91 -0.26
C SER A 332 -10.48 -15.95 -1.23
N LEU A 333 -10.48 -15.08 -2.25
CA LEU A 333 -9.37 -14.96 -3.21
C LEU A 333 -8.08 -14.47 -2.54
N VAL A 334 -8.19 -13.55 -1.61
CA VAL A 334 -7.02 -13.06 -0.84
C VAL A 334 -6.43 -14.17 0.02
N GLU A 335 -7.27 -15.00 0.63
CA GLU A 335 -6.83 -16.12 1.46
C GLU A 335 -6.09 -17.20 0.65
N GLU A 336 -6.59 -17.53 -0.55
CA GLU A 336 -5.88 -18.42 -1.47
C GLU A 336 -4.47 -17.92 -1.80
N GLU A 337 -4.34 -16.64 -2.14
CA GLU A 337 -3.06 -16.02 -2.48
C GLU A 337 -2.12 -15.93 -1.26
N ARG A 338 -2.68 -15.72 -0.06
CA ARG A 338 -1.91 -15.79 1.19
C ARG A 338 -1.28 -17.16 1.39
N ILE A 339 -2.05 -18.22 1.22
CA ILE A 339 -1.57 -19.61 1.35
C ILE A 339 -0.42 -19.85 0.36
N ILE A 340 -0.57 -19.47 -0.91
CA ILE A 340 0.47 -19.60 -1.94
C ILE A 340 1.77 -18.88 -1.53
N PHE A 341 1.65 -17.67 -0.97
CA PHE A 341 2.82 -16.93 -0.50
C PHE A 341 3.50 -17.63 0.68
N LEU A 342 2.72 -18.09 1.66
CA LEU A 342 3.26 -18.74 2.86
C LEU A 342 3.93 -20.07 2.54
N GLU A 343 3.40 -20.85 1.60
CA GLU A 343 4.04 -22.07 1.10
C GLU A 343 5.39 -21.76 0.44
N TRP A 344 5.43 -20.73 -0.40
CA TRP A 344 6.69 -20.28 -0.98
C TRP A 344 7.68 -19.80 0.09
N TRP A 345 7.23 -18.98 1.04
CA TRP A 345 8.06 -18.51 2.15
C TRP A 345 8.64 -19.67 2.95
N ALA A 346 7.79 -20.61 3.33
CA ALA A 346 8.21 -21.78 4.09
C ALA A 346 9.20 -22.66 3.29
N SER A 347 9.11 -22.67 1.94
CA SER A 347 10.07 -23.41 1.11
C SER A 347 11.50 -22.85 1.19
N LEU A 348 11.67 -21.59 1.61
CA LEU A 348 12.99 -20.97 1.79
C LEU A 348 13.75 -21.54 2.99
N GLU A 349 13.07 -22.16 3.97
CA GLU A 349 13.72 -22.85 5.08
C GLU A 349 14.62 -24.02 4.59
N ALA A 350 14.28 -24.62 3.45
CA ALA A 350 15.05 -25.69 2.87
C ALA A 350 16.33 -25.23 2.13
N VAL A 351 16.42 -23.92 1.78
CA VAL A 351 17.52 -23.42 0.93
C VAL A 351 18.91 -23.59 1.56
N PRO A 352 19.15 -23.29 2.85
CA PRO A 352 20.45 -23.50 3.48
C PRO A 352 20.87 -24.96 3.45
N VAL A 353 19.96 -25.88 3.80
CA VAL A 353 20.20 -27.32 3.83
C VAL A 353 20.52 -27.85 2.42
N ILE A 354 19.74 -27.42 1.41
CA ILE A 354 19.99 -27.80 0.01
C ILE A 354 21.34 -27.28 -0.48
N ASN A 355 21.70 -26.05 -0.14
CA ASN A 355 22.96 -25.46 -0.56
C ASN A 355 24.16 -26.17 0.10
N LYS A 356 24.06 -26.46 1.41
CA LYS A 356 25.10 -27.21 2.11
C LYS A 356 25.25 -28.61 1.51
N LEU A 357 24.15 -29.35 1.34
CA LEU A 357 24.15 -30.66 0.70
C LEU A 357 24.81 -30.63 -0.71
N ARG A 358 24.50 -29.64 -1.52
CA ARG A 358 25.12 -29.47 -2.84
C ARG A 358 26.61 -29.17 -2.75
N SER A 359 27.00 -28.32 -1.81
CA SER A 359 28.40 -27.94 -1.60
C SER A 359 29.24 -29.17 -1.19
N ASP A 360 28.75 -29.96 -0.25
CA ASP A 360 29.46 -31.13 0.26
C ASP A 360 29.59 -32.23 -0.81
N LEU A 361 28.51 -32.50 -1.54
CA LEU A 361 28.58 -33.45 -2.65
C LEU A 361 29.47 -32.98 -3.81
N GLU A 362 29.52 -31.68 -4.08
CA GLU A 362 30.44 -31.13 -5.08
C GLU A 362 31.92 -31.22 -4.63
N LEU A 363 32.17 -31.10 -3.34
CA LEU A 363 33.49 -31.30 -2.76
C LEU A 363 33.94 -32.76 -2.98
N ILE A 364 33.12 -33.73 -2.58
CA ILE A 364 33.36 -35.17 -2.80
C ILE A 364 33.62 -35.46 -4.29
N ARG A 365 32.75 -34.90 -5.17
CA ARG A 365 32.92 -35.07 -6.62
C ARG A 365 34.27 -34.57 -7.10
N LYS A 366 34.72 -33.40 -6.66
CA LYS A 366 36.00 -32.82 -7.07
C LYS A 366 37.17 -33.67 -6.60
N GLU A 367 37.13 -34.12 -5.35
CA GLU A 367 38.17 -34.99 -4.79
C GLU A 367 38.30 -36.32 -5.54
N GLU A 368 37.16 -37.00 -5.78
CA GLU A 368 37.17 -38.27 -6.49
C GLU A 368 37.54 -38.10 -7.98
N LEU A 369 37.10 -37.02 -8.62
CA LEU A 369 37.51 -36.68 -9.98
C LEU A 369 39.01 -36.44 -10.05
N GLN A 370 39.61 -35.73 -9.10
CA GLN A 370 41.05 -35.47 -9.05
C GLN A 370 41.85 -36.77 -8.86
N LYS A 371 41.41 -37.66 -7.96
CA LYS A 371 41.99 -38.99 -7.76
C LYS A 371 41.95 -39.83 -9.05
N ALA A 372 40.79 -39.82 -9.73
CA ALA A 372 40.63 -40.56 -10.99
C ALA A 372 41.56 -40.02 -12.08
N LEU A 373 41.58 -38.68 -12.26
CA LEU A 373 42.43 -38.03 -13.27
C LEU A 373 43.94 -38.26 -13.00
N SER A 374 44.36 -38.31 -11.72
CA SER A 374 45.77 -38.64 -11.36
C SER A 374 46.16 -40.05 -11.72
N ARG A 375 45.22 -40.99 -11.77
CA ARG A 375 45.46 -42.39 -12.13
C ARG A 375 45.42 -42.65 -13.64
N MET A 376 44.82 -41.78 -14.42
CA MET A 376 44.65 -41.91 -15.87
C MET A 376 45.92 -41.58 -16.68
N GLY A 377 46.92 -40.95 -16.07
CA GLY A 377 48.19 -40.64 -16.69
C GLY A 377 48.18 -39.40 -17.61
N PRO A 378 49.36 -39.06 -18.19
CA PRO A 378 49.54 -37.83 -18.98
C PRO A 378 48.88 -37.87 -20.36
N ASP A 379 48.56 -39.03 -20.91
CA ASP A 379 48.00 -39.22 -22.26
C ASP A 379 46.48 -38.90 -22.31
N PHE A 380 45.86 -38.57 -21.18
CA PHE A 380 44.42 -38.29 -21.08
C PHE A 380 44.11 -36.90 -21.63
N SER A 381 43.46 -36.89 -22.78
CA SER A 381 43.20 -35.65 -23.52
C SER A 381 42.26 -34.66 -22.76
N ALA A 382 42.37 -33.39 -23.06
CA ALA A 382 41.48 -32.34 -22.49
C ALA A 382 40.00 -32.59 -22.81
N ARG A 383 39.70 -33.27 -23.93
CA ARG A 383 38.32 -33.63 -24.33
C ARG A 383 37.76 -34.73 -23.42
N GLU A 384 38.55 -35.75 -23.15
CA GLU A 384 38.16 -36.86 -22.27
C GLU A 384 38.00 -36.41 -20.84
N ARG A 385 38.87 -35.52 -20.34
CA ARG A 385 38.67 -34.84 -19.02
C ARG A 385 37.33 -34.15 -18.91
N LYS A 386 36.93 -33.37 -19.93
CA LYS A 386 35.62 -32.72 -19.95
C LYS A 386 34.45 -33.70 -19.94
N VAL A 387 34.57 -34.84 -20.62
CA VAL A 387 33.54 -35.87 -20.65
C VAL A 387 33.36 -36.50 -19.26
N VAL A 388 34.46 -36.86 -18.58
CA VAL A 388 34.41 -37.41 -17.21
C VAL A 388 33.90 -36.40 -16.22
N GLU A 389 34.28 -35.13 -16.34
CA GLU A 389 33.77 -34.06 -15.52
C GLU A 389 32.25 -33.87 -15.71
N ALA A 390 31.77 -33.89 -16.95
CA ALA A 390 30.36 -33.80 -17.27
C ALA A 390 29.57 -35.01 -16.74
N LEU A 391 30.13 -36.22 -16.86
CA LEU A 391 29.53 -37.42 -16.32
C LEU A 391 29.36 -37.36 -14.81
N THR A 392 30.42 -36.98 -14.06
CA THR A 392 30.36 -36.88 -12.59
C THR A 392 29.38 -35.79 -12.12
N LYS A 393 29.33 -34.64 -12.80
CA LYS A 393 28.31 -33.62 -12.55
C LYS A 393 26.89 -34.14 -12.83
N GLY A 394 26.70 -34.86 -13.92
CA GLY A 394 25.43 -35.48 -14.29
C GLY A 394 24.91 -36.46 -13.23
N ILE A 395 25.81 -37.29 -12.67
CA ILE A 395 25.49 -38.26 -11.62
C ILE A 395 25.00 -37.53 -10.38
N ILE A 396 25.75 -36.52 -9.87
CA ILE A 396 25.37 -35.76 -8.69
C ILE A 396 24.04 -35.05 -8.90
N ASN A 397 23.83 -34.39 -10.04
CA ASN A 397 22.58 -33.71 -10.35
C ASN A 397 21.39 -34.69 -10.34
N LYS A 398 21.56 -35.91 -10.88
CA LYS A 398 20.50 -36.94 -10.86
C LYS A 398 20.20 -37.43 -9.43
N ILE A 399 21.22 -37.64 -8.62
CA ILE A 399 21.08 -38.06 -7.22
C ILE A 399 20.32 -36.96 -6.42
N LEU A 400 20.71 -35.71 -6.61
CA LEU A 400 20.11 -34.56 -5.89
C LEU A 400 18.72 -34.19 -6.37
N HIS A 401 18.35 -34.55 -7.60
CA HIS A 401 17.10 -34.09 -8.21
C HIS A 401 15.89 -34.42 -7.34
N THR A 402 15.70 -35.66 -6.97
CA THR A 402 14.55 -36.14 -6.20
C THR A 402 14.51 -35.57 -4.78
N PRO A 403 15.57 -35.61 -3.97
CA PRO A 403 15.60 -34.98 -2.64
C PRO A 403 15.31 -33.47 -2.69
N VAL A 404 15.98 -32.75 -3.59
CA VAL A 404 15.78 -31.29 -3.69
C VAL A 404 14.37 -30.93 -4.13
N THR A 405 13.81 -31.67 -5.10
CA THR A 405 12.42 -31.47 -5.53
C THR A 405 11.44 -31.74 -4.39
N LYS A 406 11.67 -32.82 -3.63
CA LYS A 406 10.83 -33.17 -2.48
C LYS A 406 10.88 -32.10 -1.38
N LEU A 407 12.07 -31.60 -1.03
CA LEU A 407 12.25 -30.55 -0.03
C LEU A 407 11.62 -29.21 -0.45
N ARG A 408 11.50 -28.95 -1.75
CA ARG A 408 10.89 -27.73 -2.30
C ARG A 408 9.40 -27.86 -2.57
N SER A 409 8.86 -29.09 -2.59
CA SER A 409 7.44 -29.31 -2.85
C SER A 409 6.56 -28.74 -1.73
N PRO A 410 5.31 -28.38 -2.02
CA PRO A 410 4.33 -28.00 -1.00
C PRO A 410 4.21 -29.11 0.05
N GLN A 411 4.39 -28.77 1.32
CA GLN A 411 4.31 -29.64 2.48
C GLN A 411 3.85 -28.84 3.68
N SER A 412 3.23 -29.48 4.65
CA SER A 412 3.00 -28.85 5.95
C SER A 412 4.33 -28.44 6.59
N ARG A 413 4.29 -27.48 7.51
CA ARG A 413 5.47 -27.01 8.22
C ARG A 413 6.16 -28.14 8.99
N GLU A 414 5.36 -28.99 9.61
CA GLU A 414 5.84 -30.14 10.40
C GLU A 414 6.52 -31.18 9.53
N GLU A 415 5.90 -31.55 8.40
CA GLU A 415 6.50 -32.49 7.43
C GLU A 415 7.80 -31.95 6.82
N ARG A 416 7.84 -30.65 6.52
CA ARG A 416 9.06 -30.02 6.00
C ARG A 416 10.18 -30.04 7.02
N GLN A 417 9.92 -29.65 8.26
CA GLN A 417 10.92 -29.70 9.33
C GLN A 417 11.42 -31.11 9.60
N ALA A 418 10.51 -32.09 9.59
CA ALA A 418 10.90 -33.50 9.70
C ALA A 418 11.81 -33.94 8.54
N SER A 419 11.45 -33.59 7.30
CA SER A 419 12.24 -33.89 6.09
C SER A 419 13.63 -33.23 6.13
N LEU A 420 13.71 -31.98 6.57
CA LEU A 420 14.98 -31.25 6.71
C LEU A 420 15.88 -31.91 7.76
N LYS A 421 15.35 -32.23 8.94
CA LYS A 421 16.09 -32.93 10.01
C LYS A 421 16.60 -34.29 9.56
N ILE A 422 15.82 -35.05 8.78
CA ILE A 422 16.24 -36.34 8.22
C ILE A 422 17.43 -36.12 7.26
N VAL A 423 17.35 -35.18 6.34
CA VAL A 423 18.44 -34.90 5.40
C VAL A 423 19.69 -34.41 6.11
N GLU A 424 19.55 -33.48 7.07
CA GLU A 424 20.66 -32.99 7.89
C GLU A 424 21.36 -34.15 8.62
N LYS A 425 20.59 -35.08 9.20
CA LYS A 425 21.12 -36.23 9.91
C LYS A 425 21.79 -37.25 8.97
N LEU A 426 21.16 -37.58 7.83
CA LEU A 426 21.68 -38.59 6.88
C LEU A 426 22.97 -38.14 6.20
N PHE A 427 23.13 -36.84 5.96
CA PHE A 427 24.30 -36.28 5.28
C PHE A 427 25.27 -35.57 6.22
N SER A 428 25.05 -35.68 7.57
CA SER A 428 25.88 -35.03 8.58
C SER A 428 26.08 -33.51 8.35
N LEU A 429 25.00 -32.82 7.95
CA LEU A 429 25.05 -31.39 7.57
C LEU A 429 25.00 -30.45 8.79
N VAL A 430 24.87 -30.97 9.98
CA VAL A 430 24.87 -30.17 11.24
C VAL A 430 26.32 -29.83 11.58
N ASP A 431 26.65 -28.55 11.67
CA ASP A 431 27.93 -28.13 12.24
C ASP A 431 27.92 -28.44 13.75
N GLU A 432 28.90 -29.22 14.22
CA GLU A 432 29.08 -29.51 15.65
C GLU A 432 29.40 -28.26 16.51
N ASP A 433 29.59 -27.11 15.88
CA ASP A 433 30.05 -25.86 16.53
C ASP A 433 28.93 -25.02 17.23
N LYS A 434 27.74 -25.57 17.47
CA LYS A 434 26.69 -24.84 18.22
C LYS A 434 26.44 -25.32 19.66
N ASN A 435 27.36 -26.12 20.24
CA ASN A 435 27.32 -26.49 21.62
C ASN A 435 28.66 -26.18 22.32
N SER A 436 29.09 -24.94 22.32
CA SER A 436 30.12 -24.44 23.23
C SER A 436 29.71 -23.10 23.77
#